data_510240bba8c1b55bbe5c53b3117eaeb8
#
_entry.id   510240bba8c1b55bbe5c53b3117eaeb8
#
_cell.length_a   1.000
_cell.length_b   1.000
_cell.length_c   1.000
_cell.angle_alpha   90.00
_cell.angle_beta   90.00
_cell.angle_gamma   90.00
#
_symmetry.space_group_name_H-M   'P 1'
#
loop_
_entity.id
_entity.type
_entity.pdbx_description
1 polymer ?
#
loop_
_entity_poly.entity_id
_entity_poly.type
_entity_poly.pdbx_seq_one_letter_code
_entity_poly.pdbx_strand_id
1 'polypeptide(L)'
;MVKSVERIVIAGGGTAGWLAACRLAAWSRAEHRQLAITLIESTDIPTVGVGEGTWPTMRDTLAQIGIDEAEFLLAADASFKQGSRFDGWRNGGAGDRYFHPFTPPPPTRDPRQLVSCWKASAGRSFASLMTSQDAVAAADLAPRQRSMPAYAGALNYAYHLDAAKFVALLRRHALHRLGVTHRDDRITSVEANGDGDIVALSTASGQRIDGDFFIDCTGHAGLLIHRHCGSGWVDRSAELFNDRALAAQVPVDPSSAIASQTIATAHRAGWIWDIALPDRRGIGCVYASRFLEDSEAEEILSDYIASVIPDAPQVQPRRLTFPTGHRARFWDRNCLAIGLSSGFVEPLEASAIVLIELSLNALIDNFPSNTTKMPLLADRFNALFAQRWERIVEFLKLHYVLSERSEPYWQAHRDPATFPERLAGLLELWKEQPPSAYDLPLAEEIFPAASYQYVYYRMGGAAPRAFPTAAPAMMAQFDQVAQRGRSLLSALPTNRAYFDALRGDAQRRLEGQA
;
A
#
# COMPACT_ATOMS: atom_id res chain seq x y z
N MET A 1 16.78 -19.29 32.45
CA MET A 1 15.55 -18.69 33.05
C MET A 1 14.65 -18.18 31.94
N VAL A 2 13.37 -18.45 32.02
CA VAL A 2 12.40 -17.91 31.06
C VAL A 2 12.33 -16.40 31.30
N LYS A 3 12.71 -15.59 30.27
CA LYS A 3 12.73 -14.13 30.36
C LYS A 3 11.47 -13.58 29.75
N SER A 4 10.74 -12.71 30.46
CA SER A 4 9.60 -11.96 29.93
C SER A 4 10.07 -10.94 28.85
N VAL A 5 9.20 -10.61 27.94
CA VAL A 5 9.44 -9.54 26.93
C VAL A 5 8.82 -8.26 27.47
N GLU A 6 9.66 -7.34 27.92
CA GLU A 6 9.24 -6.07 28.53
C GLU A 6 9.81 -4.85 27.80
N ARG A 7 10.96 -5.01 27.12
CA ARG A 7 11.65 -3.91 26.44
C ARG A 7 11.69 -4.18 24.93
N ILE A 8 11.03 -3.33 24.18
CA ILE A 8 11.03 -3.37 22.73
C ILE A 8 11.89 -2.23 22.21
N VAL A 9 12.85 -2.57 21.34
CA VAL A 9 13.70 -1.60 20.67
C VAL A 9 13.39 -1.59 19.17
N ILE A 10 13.01 -0.44 18.64
CA ILE A 10 12.70 -0.22 17.22
C ILE A 10 13.88 0.53 16.61
N ALA A 11 14.54 -0.07 15.64
CA ALA A 11 15.64 0.52 14.90
C ALA A 11 15.13 1.11 13.57
N GLY A 12 15.23 2.44 13.41
CA GLY A 12 14.79 3.18 12.22
C GLY A 12 13.49 3.95 12.42
N GLY A 13 13.47 5.22 12.02
CA GLY A 13 12.42 6.20 12.26
C GLY A 13 11.63 6.62 11.01
N GLY A 14 11.56 5.78 9.98
CA GLY A 14 10.64 5.98 8.86
C GLY A 14 9.20 5.63 9.20
N THR A 15 8.32 5.60 8.18
CA THR A 15 6.89 5.23 8.34
C THR A 15 6.72 3.93 9.13
N ALA A 16 7.51 2.89 8.80
CA ALA A 16 7.43 1.59 9.47
C ALA A 16 7.76 1.67 10.97
N GLY A 17 8.84 2.37 11.33
CA GLY A 17 9.27 2.47 12.73
C GLY A 17 8.31 3.25 13.60
N TRP A 18 7.88 4.44 13.15
CA TRP A 18 6.94 5.25 13.93
C TRP A 18 5.55 4.64 14.00
N LEU A 19 5.09 3.97 12.93
CA LEU A 19 3.83 3.24 12.97
C LEU A 19 3.91 2.04 13.93
N ALA A 20 5.03 1.31 13.93
CA ALA A 20 5.29 0.23 14.89
C ALA A 20 5.29 0.75 16.34
N ALA A 21 5.97 1.86 16.59
CA ALA A 21 6.00 2.49 17.91
C ALA A 21 4.61 2.89 18.41
N CYS A 22 3.82 3.56 17.56
CA CYS A 22 2.45 3.95 17.90
C CYS A 22 1.54 2.75 18.16
N ARG A 23 1.54 1.75 17.26
CA ARG A 23 0.68 0.56 17.38
C ARG A 23 0.97 -0.25 18.63
N LEU A 24 2.25 -0.53 18.89
CA LEU A 24 2.67 -1.31 20.07
C LEU A 24 2.41 -0.55 21.37
N ALA A 25 2.65 0.76 21.41
CA ALA A 25 2.40 1.55 22.61
C ALA A 25 0.89 1.68 22.90
N ALA A 26 0.06 1.92 21.88
CA ALA A 26 -1.38 1.98 22.04
C ALA A 26 -1.96 0.63 22.52
N TRP A 27 -1.54 -0.46 21.87
CA TRP A 27 -1.94 -1.81 22.27
C TRP A 27 -1.48 -2.16 23.70
N SER A 28 -0.22 -1.88 24.05
CA SER A 28 0.31 -2.13 25.39
C SER A 28 -0.52 -1.45 26.48
N ARG A 29 -0.98 -0.23 26.22
CA ARG A 29 -1.86 0.50 27.14
C ARG A 29 -3.26 -0.11 27.22
N ALA A 30 -3.86 -0.43 26.06
CA ALA A 30 -5.20 -1.02 26.00
C ALA A 30 -5.27 -2.36 26.76
N GLU A 31 -4.21 -3.16 26.68
CA GLU A 31 -4.08 -4.46 27.35
C GLU A 31 -3.45 -4.35 28.76
N HIS A 32 -3.26 -3.14 29.28
CA HIS A 32 -2.61 -2.91 30.59
C HIS A 32 -1.23 -3.59 30.75
N ARG A 33 -0.49 -3.74 29.64
CA ARG A 33 0.88 -4.25 29.66
C ARG A 33 1.87 -3.13 29.95
N GLN A 34 2.98 -3.48 30.61
CA GLN A 34 4.05 -2.52 30.93
C GLN A 34 5.23 -2.71 29.96
N LEU A 35 5.02 -2.41 28.67
CA LEU A 35 6.10 -2.48 27.69
C LEU A 35 6.84 -1.15 27.61
N ALA A 36 8.15 -1.19 27.79
CA ALA A 36 9.03 -0.07 27.52
C ALA A 36 9.41 -0.09 26.04
N ILE A 37 8.96 0.91 25.28
CA ILE A 37 9.21 1.01 23.83
C ILE A 37 10.19 2.14 23.57
N THR A 38 11.33 1.80 22.96
CA THR A 38 12.36 2.77 22.55
C THR A 38 12.53 2.72 21.04
N LEU A 39 12.43 3.86 20.37
CA LEU A 39 12.77 4.01 18.96
C LEU A 39 14.10 4.75 18.82
N ILE A 40 14.98 4.19 17.99
CA ILE A 40 16.29 4.77 17.66
C ILE A 40 16.30 5.11 16.17
N GLU A 41 16.57 6.36 15.84
CA GLU A 41 16.79 6.81 14.47
C GLU A 41 17.91 7.84 14.45
N SER A 42 18.50 8.08 13.28
CA SER A 42 19.38 9.25 13.05
C SER A 42 18.68 10.20 12.11
N THR A 43 18.46 11.43 12.55
CA THR A 43 17.88 12.50 11.74
C THR A 43 18.79 12.91 10.57
N ASP A 44 20.08 12.51 10.58
CA ASP A 44 21.00 12.69 9.45
C ASP A 44 20.69 11.77 8.26
N ILE A 45 19.86 10.73 8.47
CA ILE A 45 19.48 9.79 7.41
C ILE A 45 18.12 10.22 6.87
N PRO A 46 18.04 10.74 5.64
CA PRO A 46 16.76 11.21 5.08
C PRO A 46 15.79 10.04 4.86
N THR A 47 14.54 10.25 5.24
CA THR A 47 13.46 9.31 4.95
C THR A 47 13.21 9.23 3.45
N VAL A 48 12.98 8.03 2.93
CA VAL A 48 12.56 7.82 1.54
C VAL A 48 11.06 8.13 1.48
N GLY A 49 10.69 9.42 1.50
CA GLY A 49 9.29 9.85 1.48
C GLY A 49 8.91 10.40 0.12
N VAL A 50 7.93 9.79 -0.51
CA VAL A 50 7.18 10.29 -1.67
C VAL A 50 5.71 10.40 -1.27
N GLY A 51 4.79 10.84 -2.14
CA GLY A 51 3.37 10.64 -1.89
C GLY A 51 3.07 9.15 -1.86
N GLU A 52 2.41 8.68 -0.82
CA GLU A 52 2.09 7.26 -0.64
C GLU A 52 0.58 7.04 -0.64
N GLY A 53 0.15 5.89 -1.16
CA GLY A 53 -1.22 5.41 -1.05
C GLY A 53 -1.34 4.38 0.06
N THR A 54 -2.48 4.35 0.74
CA THR A 54 -2.80 3.34 1.75
C THR A 54 -3.94 2.44 1.30
N TRP A 55 -4.27 1.46 2.13
CA TRP A 55 -5.44 0.60 2.00
C TRP A 55 -6.50 0.99 3.03
N PRO A 56 -7.75 0.51 2.89
CA PRO A 56 -8.84 0.82 3.81
C PRO A 56 -8.57 0.47 5.28
N THR A 57 -7.68 -0.48 5.55
CA THR A 57 -7.22 -0.87 6.89
C THR A 57 -6.57 0.27 7.67
N MET A 58 -6.00 1.28 6.98
CA MET A 58 -5.39 2.44 7.63
C MET A 58 -6.38 3.20 8.52
N ARG A 59 -7.67 3.20 8.21
CA ARG A 59 -8.70 3.83 9.06
C ARG A 59 -8.74 3.20 10.45
N ASP A 60 -8.73 1.85 10.49
CA ASP A 60 -8.74 1.11 11.75
C ASP A 60 -7.42 1.29 12.49
N THR A 61 -6.30 1.30 11.78
CA THR A 61 -4.97 1.56 12.35
C THR A 61 -4.91 2.94 13.02
N LEU A 62 -5.35 4.00 12.36
CA LEU A 62 -5.38 5.34 12.92
C LEU A 62 -6.32 5.45 14.14
N ALA A 63 -7.50 4.85 14.06
CA ALA A 63 -8.44 4.78 15.17
C ALA A 63 -7.85 4.03 16.39
N GLN A 64 -7.19 2.90 16.16
CA GLN A 64 -6.56 2.09 17.21
C GLN A 64 -5.40 2.80 17.91
N ILE A 65 -4.64 3.63 17.20
CA ILE A 65 -3.59 4.45 17.83
C ILE A 65 -4.13 5.74 18.44
N GLY A 66 -5.41 6.07 18.25
CA GLY A 66 -6.07 7.23 18.84
C GLY A 66 -5.78 8.56 18.14
N ILE A 67 -5.53 8.55 16.84
CA ILE A 67 -5.43 9.76 16.01
C ILE A 67 -6.81 10.07 15.43
N ASP A 68 -7.28 11.31 15.56
CA ASP A 68 -8.51 11.78 14.92
C ASP A 68 -8.34 11.89 13.40
N GLU A 69 -9.38 11.52 12.64
CA GLU A 69 -9.30 11.52 11.17
C GLU A 69 -9.07 12.94 10.61
N ALA A 70 -9.70 13.98 11.18
CA ALA A 70 -9.51 15.33 10.70
C ALA A 70 -8.10 15.85 11.04
N GLU A 71 -7.55 15.52 12.24
CA GLU A 71 -6.16 15.78 12.57
C GLU A 71 -5.21 15.13 11.58
N PHE A 72 -5.44 13.84 11.26
CA PHE A 72 -4.62 13.11 10.30
C PHE A 72 -4.67 13.75 8.90
N LEU A 73 -5.88 14.03 8.38
CA LEU A 73 -6.07 14.62 7.05
C LEU A 73 -5.34 15.96 6.90
N LEU A 74 -5.37 16.80 7.94
CA LEU A 74 -4.69 18.10 7.94
C LEU A 74 -3.18 17.97 8.14
N ALA A 75 -2.74 17.17 9.12
CA ALA A 75 -1.34 17.11 9.51
C ALA A 75 -0.46 16.31 8.51
N ALA A 76 -1.04 15.35 7.80
CA ALA A 76 -0.35 14.54 6.80
C ALA A 76 -0.61 15.02 5.35
N ASP A 77 -1.26 16.18 5.16
CA ASP A 77 -1.75 16.63 3.84
C ASP A 77 -2.42 15.48 3.07
N ALA A 78 -3.22 14.72 3.76
CA ALA A 78 -3.82 13.52 3.17
C ALA A 78 -5.02 13.87 2.28
N SER A 79 -5.32 12.99 1.32
CA SER A 79 -6.53 13.03 0.50
C SER A 79 -7.18 11.65 0.45
N PHE A 80 -8.44 11.56 -0.01
CA PHE A 80 -9.12 10.27 -0.10
C PHE A 80 -8.70 9.48 -1.33
N LYS A 81 -8.51 8.17 -1.14
CA LYS A 81 -8.26 7.17 -2.17
C LYS A 81 -9.41 6.15 -2.17
N GLN A 82 -9.99 5.88 -3.35
CA GLN A 82 -11.08 4.93 -3.51
C GLN A 82 -10.74 3.71 -4.36
N GLY A 83 -9.50 3.64 -4.83
CA GLY A 83 -8.97 2.59 -5.67
C GLY A 83 -7.80 3.05 -6.51
N SER A 84 -7.46 2.27 -7.52
CA SER A 84 -6.39 2.55 -8.48
C SER A 84 -6.95 2.55 -9.91
N ARG A 85 -6.63 3.58 -10.70
CA ARG A 85 -6.96 3.68 -12.12
C ARG A 85 -5.73 3.35 -12.95
N PHE A 86 -5.90 2.55 -13.95
CA PHE A 86 -4.85 2.09 -14.84
C PHE A 86 -5.13 2.58 -16.26
N ASP A 87 -4.25 3.43 -16.78
CA ASP A 87 -4.37 4.04 -18.11
C ASP A 87 -3.30 3.46 -19.06
N GLY A 88 -3.71 2.91 -20.20
CA GLY A 88 -2.81 2.40 -21.24
C GLY A 88 -2.14 1.05 -20.95
N TRP A 89 -2.62 0.26 -19.99
CA TRP A 89 -1.99 -1.00 -19.58
C TRP A 89 -2.28 -2.16 -20.52
N ARG A 90 -3.48 -2.23 -21.08
CA ARG A 90 -3.86 -3.35 -21.95
C ARG A 90 -3.22 -3.23 -23.33
N ASN A 91 -3.50 -2.17 -24.07
CA ASN A 91 -3.05 -2.02 -25.46
C ASN A 91 -2.49 -0.62 -25.80
N GLY A 92 -2.51 0.31 -24.85
CA GLY A 92 -2.04 1.69 -25.05
C GLY A 92 -2.93 2.57 -25.94
N GLY A 93 -4.11 2.09 -26.35
CA GLY A 93 -5.03 2.81 -27.21
C GLY A 93 -5.84 3.89 -26.50
N ALA A 94 -6.49 4.75 -27.28
CA ALA A 94 -7.41 5.75 -26.75
C ALA A 94 -8.57 5.06 -26.01
N GLY A 95 -8.77 5.43 -24.73
CA GLY A 95 -9.79 4.82 -23.86
C GLY A 95 -9.37 3.50 -23.20
N ASP A 96 -8.12 3.07 -23.37
CA ASP A 96 -7.55 1.95 -22.63
C ASP A 96 -7.39 2.35 -21.15
N ARG A 97 -8.44 2.11 -20.39
CA ARG A 97 -8.54 2.49 -18.97
C ARG A 97 -9.33 1.46 -18.20
N TYR A 98 -8.88 1.13 -16.99
CA TYR A 98 -9.69 0.39 -16.03
C TYR A 98 -9.49 0.91 -14.61
N PHE A 99 -10.43 0.53 -13.74
CA PHE A 99 -10.43 0.91 -12.33
C PHE A 99 -10.49 -0.34 -11.44
N HIS A 100 -9.62 -0.41 -10.46
CA HIS A 100 -9.62 -1.39 -9.38
C HIS A 100 -10.12 -0.70 -8.11
N PRO A 101 -11.42 -0.83 -7.77
CA PRO A 101 -12.04 -0.19 -6.61
C PRO A 101 -11.76 -0.95 -5.32
N PHE A 102 -11.91 -0.28 -4.19
CA PHE A 102 -11.91 -0.93 -2.87
C PHE A 102 -13.24 -1.60 -2.50
N THR A 103 -14.29 -1.36 -3.25
CA THR A 103 -15.60 -2.00 -3.02
C THR A 103 -15.70 -3.26 -3.86
N PRO A 104 -15.97 -4.42 -3.24
CA PRO A 104 -16.15 -5.67 -3.98
C PRO A 104 -17.42 -5.64 -4.84
N PRO A 105 -17.54 -6.55 -5.83
CA PRO A 105 -18.80 -6.79 -6.55
C PRO A 105 -19.94 -7.16 -5.61
N PRO A 106 -21.20 -7.05 -6.08
CA PRO A 106 -22.33 -7.53 -5.32
C PRO A 106 -22.18 -9.00 -4.92
N PRO A 107 -22.59 -9.39 -3.70
CA PRO A 107 -22.42 -10.75 -3.23
C PRO A 107 -23.20 -11.73 -4.10
N THR A 108 -22.57 -12.84 -4.48
CA THR A 108 -23.20 -13.93 -5.21
C THR A 108 -22.64 -15.27 -4.76
N ARG A 109 -23.47 -16.33 -4.82
CA ARG A 109 -23.04 -17.71 -4.60
C ARG A 109 -22.34 -18.31 -5.82
N ASP A 110 -22.58 -17.73 -7.00
CA ASP A 110 -22.01 -18.19 -8.26
C ASP A 110 -21.34 -16.99 -8.99
N PRO A 111 -20.02 -16.85 -8.92
CA PRO A 111 -19.29 -15.79 -9.61
C PRO A 111 -19.48 -15.77 -11.12
N ARG A 112 -19.90 -16.90 -11.74
CA ARG A 112 -20.20 -16.96 -13.18
C ARG A 112 -21.36 -16.06 -13.56
N GLN A 113 -22.32 -15.83 -12.65
CA GLN A 113 -23.46 -14.92 -12.87
C GLN A 113 -23.00 -13.46 -13.06
N LEU A 114 -21.98 -13.00 -12.30
CA LEU A 114 -21.41 -11.65 -12.47
C LEU A 114 -20.90 -11.46 -13.90
N VAL A 115 -20.16 -12.43 -14.40
CA VAL A 115 -19.54 -12.37 -15.74
C VAL A 115 -20.59 -12.50 -16.84
N SER A 116 -21.60 -13.38 -16.68
CA SER A 116 -22.71 -13.53 -17.63
C SER A 116 -23.51 -12.23 -17.77
N CYS A 117 -23.86 -11.61 -16.64
CA CYS A 117 -24.60 -10.36 -16.63
C CYS A 117 -23.77 -9.19 -17.17
N TRP A 118 -22.45 -9.15 -16.87
CA TRP A 118 -21.55 -8.16 -17.47
C TRP A 118 -21.50 -8.29 -19.00
N LYS A 119 -21.35 -9.50 -19.53
CA LYS A 119 -21.37 -9.74 -20.98
C LYS A 119 -22.69 -9.34 -21.64
N ALA A 120 -23.81 -9.59 -20.96
CA ALA A 120 -25.13 -9.18 -21.43
C ALA A 120 -25.33 -7.65 -21.40
N SER A 121 -24.50 -6.92 -20.63
CA SER A 121 -24.56 -5.47 -20.46
C SER A 121 -23.59 -4.77 -21.41
N ALA A 122 -23.83 -4.88 -22.72
CA ALA A 122 -22.92 -4.41 -23.77
C ALA A 122 -22.38 -2.99 -23.56
N GLY A 123 -21.06 -2.82 -23.70
CA GLY A 123 -20.39 -1.53 -23.65
C GLY A 123 -20.07 -0.97 -22.25
N ARG A 124 -20.52 -1.61 -21.19
CA ARG A 124 -20.22 -1.18 -19.81
C ARG A 124 -18.93 -1.82 -19.27
N SER A 125 -18.15 -1.05 -18.52
CA SER A 125 -16.96 -1.59 -17.86
C SER A 125 -17.36 -2.57 -16.75
N PHE A 126 -16.49 -3.56 -16.44
CA PHE A 126 -16.76 -4.49 -15.33
C PHE A 126 -16.95 -3.72 -14.01
N ALA A 127 -16.06 -2.78 -13.67
CA ALA A 127 -16.15 -1.99 -12.45
C ALA A 127 -17.44 -1.15 -12.37
N SER A 128 -17.88 -0.52 -13.48
CA SER A 128 -19.10 0.33 -13.47
C SER A 128 -20.39 -0.43 -13.23
N LEU A 129 -20.38 -1.75 -13.46
CA LEU A 129 -21.52 -2.63 -13.12
C LEU A 129 -21.44 -3.15 -11.70
N MET A 130 -20.24 -3.40 -11.21
CA MET A 130 -20.03 -4.04 -9.91
C MET A 130 -20.12 -3.07 -8.74
N THR A 131 -19.80 -1.79 -8.95
CA THR A 131 -19.80 -0.81 -7.86
C THR A 131 -20.09 0.61 -8.31
N SER A 132 -20.81 1.35 -7.47
CA SER A 132 -21.01 2.80 -7.64
C SER A 132 -19.71 3.61 -7.42
N GLN A 133 -18.66 3.00 -6.87
CA GLN A 133 -17.37 3.64 -6.60
C GLN A 133 -16.67 4.09 -7.88
N ASP A 134 -16.83 3.36 -9.00
CA ASP A 134 -16.27 3.72 -10.30
C ASP A 134 -16.70 5.14 -10.73
N ALA A 135 -18.02 5.42 -10.69
CA ALA A 135 -18.55 6.73 -11.07
C ALA A 135 -18.14 7.85 -10.10
N VAL A 136 -18.14 7.56 -8.80
CA VAL A 136 -17.80 8.54 -7.74
C VAL A 136 -16.33 8.91 -7.81
N ALA A 137 -15.45 7.93 -7.97
CA ALA A 137 -14.02 8.15 -8.10
C ALA A 137 -13.68 8.90 -9.41
N ALA A 138 -14.34 8.55 -10.53
CA ALA A 138 -14.14 9.22 -11.82
C ALA A 138 -14.56 10.70 -11.81
N ALA A 139 -15.45 11.09 -10.89
CA ALA A 139 -15.89 12.47 -10.69
C ALA A 139 -15.10 13.21 -9.59
N ASP A 140 -14.00 12.64 -9.11
CA ASP A 140 -13.14 13.19 -8.05
C ASP A 140 -13.91 13.57 -6.76
N LEU A 141 -14.99 12.82 -6.44
CA LEU A 141 -15.78 13.06 -5.24
C LEU A 141 -15.15 12.40 -4.02
N ALA A 142 -15.36 13.02 -2.86
CA ALA A 142 -15.03 12.40 -1.58
C ALA A 142 -15.94 11.18 -1.32
N PRO A 143 -15.46 10.14 -0.64
CA PRO A 143 -16.26 8.94 -0.34
C PRO A 143 -17.27 9.16 0.79
N ARG A 144 -17.31 10.36 1.37
CA ARG A 144 -18.08 10.73 2.55
C ARG A 144 -18.51 12.20 2.56
N GLN A 145 -19.55 12.49 3.31
CA GLN A 145 -19.92 13.84 3.70
C GLN A 145 -19.19 14.25 5.00
N ARG A 146 -19.02 15.53 5.21
CA ARG A 146 -18.37 16.05 6.42
C ARG A 146 -19.13 15.79 7.72
N SER A 147 -20.46 15.66 7.64
CA SER A 147 -21.32 15.33 8.77
C SER A 147 -21.22 13.87 9.25
N MET A 148 -20.57 13.00 8.49
CA MET A 148 -20.36 11.61 8.90
C MET A 148 -19.34 11.50 10.02
N PRO A 149 -19.50 10.53 10.96
CA PRO A 149 -18.49 10.24 11.98
C PRO A 149 -17.11 9.98 11.40
N ALA A 150 -16.06 10.23 12.15
CA ALA A 150 -14.69 9.90 11.77
C ALA A 150 -14.59 8.43 11.29
N TYR A 151 -13.82 8.20 10.23
CA TYR A 151 -13.60 6.89 9.61
C TYR A 151 -14.82 6.22 8.96
N ALA A 152 -16.01 6.83 9.02
CA ALA A 152 -17.20 6.37 8.31
C ALA A 152 -17.30 6.99 6.91
N GLY A 153 -17.81 6.22 5.94
CA GLY A 153 -18.02 6.67 4.57
C GLY A 153 -19.25 6.07 3.92
N ALA A 154 -19.76 6.72 2.87
CA ALA A 154 -20.80 6.18 2.00
C ALA A 154 -20.25 5.05 1.10
N LEU A 155 -18.95 5.09 0.84
CA LEU A 155 -18.17 4.10 0.08
C LEU A 155 -16.92 3.71 0.87
N ASN A 156 -16.32 2.57 0.53
CA ASN A 156 -15.05 2.16 1.12
C ASN A 156 -13.92 3.06 0.62
N TYR A 157 -12.98 3.42 1.48
CA TYR A 157 -11.89 4.33 1.13
C TYR A 157 -10.64 4.12 1.98
N ALA A 158 -9.56 4.63 1.47
CA ALA A 158 -8.26 4.77 2.10
C ALA A 158 -7.76 6.20 1.87
N TYR A 159 -6.46 6.42 1.99
CA TYR A 159 -5.85 7.73 1.86
C TYR A 159 -4.66 7.73 0.91
N HIS A 160 -4.45 8.88 0.27
CA HIS A 160 -3.15 9.33 -0.15
C HIS A 160 -2.58 10.25 0.94
N LEU A 161 -1.28 10.27 1.12
CA LEU A 161 -0.66 11.07 2.16
C LEU A 161 0.75 11.53 1.77
N ASP A 162 1.21 12.60 2.42
CA ASP A 162 2.61 13.00 2.44
C ASP A 162 3.34 12.17 3.50
N ALA A 163 4.24 11.29 3.04
CA ALA A 163 4.94 10.36 3.93
C ALA A 163 5.77 11.07 5.01
N ALA A 164 6.43 12.18 4.69
CA ALA A 164 7.24 12.92 5.65
C ALA A 164 6.37 13.58 6.73
N LYS A 165 5.25 14.17 6.33
CA LYS A 165 4.28 14.77 7.26
C LYS A 165 3.59 13.71 8.11
N PHE A 166 3.29 12.55 7.54
CA PHE A 166 2.74 11.42 8.29
C PHE A 166 3.72 10.92 9.36
N VAL A 167 4.99 10.74 9.01
CA VAL A 167 6.05 10.42 9.98
C VAL A 167 6.13 11.46 11.10
N ALA A 168 6.09 12.75 10.78
CA ALA A 168 6.10 13.83 11.77
C ALA A 168 4.89 13.78 12.71
N LEU A 169 3.69 13.48 12.18
CA LEU A 169 2.48 13.28 12.98
C LEU A 169 2.63 12.09 13.93
N LEU A 170 3.03 10.92 13.40
CA LEU A 170 3.23 9.71 14.21
C LEU A 170 4.28 9.92 15.30
N ARG A 171 5.42 10.54 14.98
CA ARG A 171 6.48 10.88 15.95
C ARG A 171 5.92 11.75 17.07
N ARG A 172 5.26 12.86 16.74
CA ARG A 172 4.64 13.74 17.73
C ARG A 172 3.64 12.99 18.62
N HIS A 173 2.77 12.18 18.02
CA HIS A 173 1.77 11.38 18.72
C HIS A 173 2.42 10.33 19.65
N ALA A 174 3.41 9.57 19.16
CA ALA A 174 4.15 8.58 19.93
C ALA A 174 4.80 9.16 21.18
N LEU A 175 5.46 10.32 21.02
CA LEU A 175 6.21 10.97 22.12
C LEU A 175 5.27 11.60 23.14
N HIS A 176 4.28 12.39 22.71
CA HIS A 176 3.47 13.20 23.62
C HIS A 176 2.21 12.47 24.14
N ARG A 177 1.69 11.50 23.40
CA ARG A 177 0.45 10.81 23.76
C ARG A 177 0.68 9.37 24.21
N LEU A 178 1.66 8.68 23.63
CA LEU A 178 1.85 7.23 23.86
C LEU A 178 3.07 6.88 24.74
N GLY A 179 3.92 7.84 25.10
CA GLY A 179 5.03 7.65 26.04
C GLY A 179 6.18 6.80 25.47
N VAL A 180 6.34 6.80 24.15
CA VAL A 180 7.47 6.15 23.50
C VAL A 180 8.75 6.91 23.82
N THR A 181 9.83 6.21 24.15
CA THR A 181 11.16 6.79 24.30
C THR A 181 11.83 6.92 22.94
N HIS A 182 12.34 8.10 22.63
CA HIS A 182 13.07 8.38 21.38
C HIS A 182 14.56 8.59 21.65
N ARG A 183 15.40 8.05 20.77
CA ARG A 183 16.84 8.28 20.74
C ARG A 183 17.22 8.72 19.32
N ASP A 184 17.62 9.98 19.19
CA ASP A 184 18.20 10.51 17.95
C ASP A 184 19.70 10.22 17.96
N ASP A 185 20.07 9.07 17.39
CA ASP A 185 21.45 8.62 17.34
C ASP A 185 21.62 7.52 16.27
N ARG A 186 22.84 7.35 15.80
CA ARG A 186 23.19 6.34 14.81
C ARG A 186 23.61 5.03 15.49
N ILE A 187 22.96 3.92 15.14
CA ILE A 187 23.36 2.59 15.56
C ILE A 187 24.71 2.25 14.93
N THR A 188 25.69 1.86 15.74
CA THR A 188 27.06 1.52 15.31
C THR A 188 27.36 0.04 15.43
N SER A 189 26.79 -0.66 16.42
CA SER A 189 26.97 -2.10 16.58
C SER A 189 25.78 -2.77 17.25
N VAL A 190 25.71 -4.08 17.07
CA VAL A 190 24.73 -4.98 17.67
C VAL A 190 25.47 -5.92 18.64
N GLU A 191 25.00 -5.99 19.87
CA GLU A 191 25.52 -6.92 20.88
C GLU A 191 24.57 -8.11 20.99
N ALA A 192 25.11 -9.33 20.95
CA ALA A 192 24.36 -10.57 21.07
C ALA A 192 24.88 -11.46 22.19
N ASN A 193 24.00 -12.34 22.69
CA ASN A 193 24.39 -13.40 23.60
C ASN A 193 25.03 -14.59 22.86
N GLY A 194 25.41 -15.65 23.62
CA GLY A 194 26.00 -16.87 23.06
C GLY A 194 25.11 -17.65 22.10
N ASP A 195 23.79 -17.44 22.16
CA ASP A 195 22.78 -18.06 21.28
C ASP A 195 22.49 -17.22 20.03
N GLY A 196 23.07 -16.01 19.96
CA GLY A 196 22.90 -15.07 18.86
C GLY A 196 21.67 -14.15 19.00
N ASP A 197 20.94 -14.20 20.13
CA ASP A 197 19.88 -13.23 20.41
C ASP A 197 20.49 -11.84 20.65
N ILE A 198 19.88 -10.81 20.09
CA ILE A 198 20.29 -9.43 20.33
C ILE A 198 19.98 -9.06 21.78
N VAL A 199 20.95 -8.51 22.50
CA VAL A 199 20.78 -8.06 23.88
C VAL A 199 20.82 -6.53 24.00
N ALA A 200 21.55 -5.86 23.13
CA ALA A 200 21.62 -4.40 23.10
C ALA A 200 22.06 -3.86 21.72
N LEU A 201 21.79 -2.58 21.50
CA LEU A 201 22.35 -1.79 20.40
C LEU A 201 23.27 -0.72 20.99
N SER A 202 24.46 -0.56 20.40
CA SER A 202 25.37 0.55 20.73
C SER A 202 25.22 1.66 19.70
N THR A 203 25.35 2.89 20.14
CA THR A 203 25.16 4.08 19.31
C THR A 203 26.44 4.91 19.15
N ALA A 204 26.44 5.86 18.22
CA ALA A 204 27.60 6.71 17.95
C ALA A 204 27.96 7.62 19.13
N SER A 205 26.99 8.02 19.95
CA SER A 205 27.24 8.79 21.18
C SER A 205 27.77 7.93 22.33
N GLY A 206 27.95 6.62 22.12
CA GLY A 206 28.40 5.67 23.16
C GLY A 206 27.31 5.16 24.08
N GLN A 207 26.03 5.43 23.78
CA GLN A 207 24.93 4.87 24.55
C GLN A 207 24.74 3.38 24.21
N ARG A 208 24.39 2.60 25.22
CA ARG A 208 23.98 1.20 25.11
C ARG A 208 22.49 1.08 25.41
N ILE A 209 21.72 0.50 24.49
CA ILE A 209 20.27 0.40 24.57
C ILE A 209 19.87 -1.06 24.62
N ASP A 210 19.50 -1.51 25.82
CA ASP A 210 19.08 -2.89 26.10
C ASP A 210 17.68 -3.17 25.60
N GLY A 211 17.45 -4.39 25.08
CA GLY A 211 16.15 -4.86 24.63
C GLY A 211 15.93 -6.34 24.89
N ASP A 212 14.67 -6.75 24.85
CA ASP A 212 14.26 -8.15 24.90
C ASP A 212 13.72 -8.60 23.54
N PHE A 213 13.17 -7.65 22.76
CA PHE A 213 12.69 -7.84 21.40
C PHE A 213 13.06 -6.62 20.54
N PHE A 214 13.51 -6.88 19.31
CA PHE A 214 14.01 -5.86 18.40
C PHE A 214 13.20 -5.85 17.11
N ILE A 215 12.85 -4.65 16.64
CA ILE A 215 12.14 -4.47 15.36
C ILE A 215 13.08 -3.71 14.42
N ASP A 216 13.43 -4.36 13.32
CA ASP A 216 14.27 -3.78 12.27
C ASP A 216 13.41 -3.02 11.27
N CYS A 217 13.44 -1.69 11.35
CA CYS A 217 12.84 -0.75 10.41
C CYS A 217 13.93 0.10 9.70
N THR A 218 15.15 -0.44 9.56
CA THR A 218 16.31 0.29 9.03
C THR A 218 16.36 0.33 7.48
N GLY A 219 15.23 0.12 6.83
CA GLY A 219 15.13 0.17 5.39
C GLY A 219 15.86 -0.97 4.69
N HIS A 220 16.25 -0.78 3.44
CA HIS A 220 16.96 -1.81 2.66
C HIS A 220 18.27 -2.29 3.31
N ALA A 221 18.87 -1.47 4.18
CA ALA A 221 20.10 -1.85 4.90
C ALA A 221 19.91 -3.09 5.79
N GLY A 222 18.71 -3.27 6.39
CA GLY A 222 18.39 -4.39 7.25
C GLY A 222 19.45 -4.61 8.33
N LEU A 223 19.79 -3.56 9.10
CA LEU A 223 20.93 -3.59 10.01
C LEU A 223 20.89 -4.76 10.99
N LEU A 224 19.68 -5.13 11.46
CA LEU A 224 19.52 -6.22 12.40
C LEU A 224 19.24 -7.53 11.67
N ILE A 225 18.18 -7.58 10.85
CA ILE A 225 17.71 -8.84 10.24
C ILE A 225 18.68 -9.38 9.19
N HIS A 226 19.33 -8.48 8.42
CA HIS A 226 20.27 -8.90 7.39
C HIS A 226 21.70 -8.95 7.90
N ARG A 227 22.23 -7.81 8.39
CA ARG A 227 23.66 -7.74 8.73
C ARG A 227 24.02 -8.53 9.96
N HIS A 228 23.16 -8.57 10.98
CA HIS A 228 23.42 -9.33 12.22
C HIS A 228 22.84 -10.74 12.15
N CYS A 229 21.52 -10.91 11.87
CA CYS A 229 20.90 -12.23 11.85
C CYS A 229 21.22 -13.05 10.58
N GLY A 230 21.74 -12.42 9.52
CA GLY A 230 22.16 -13.11 8.30
C GLY A 230 21.01 -13.55 7.40
N SER A 231 19.80 -13.00 7.56
CA SER A 231 18.67 -13.35 6.69
C SER A 231 18.99 -13.04 5.23
N GLY A 232 18.88 -14.06 4.38
CA GLY A 232 19.10 -13.98 2.94
C GLY A 232 18.02 -13.17 2.22
N TRP A 233 18.20 -13.00 0.91
CA TRP A 233 17.26 -12.31 0.02
C TRP A 233 16.65 -13.29 -0.97
N VAL A 234 15.33 -13.25 -1.14
CA VAL A 234 14.58 -13.96 -2.19
C VAL A 234 14.33 -12.95 -3.30
N ASP A 235 15.08 -13.09 -4.38
CA ASP A 235 14.98 -12.22 -5.55
C ASP A 235 13.73 -12.55 -6.37
N ARG A 236 12.97 -11.53 -6.76
CA ARG A 236 11.77 -11.60 -7.59
C ARG A 236 11.89 -10.74 -8.86
N SER A 237 13.09 -10.34 -9.21
CA SER A 237 13.36 -9.55 -10.42
C SER A 237 13.11 -10.31 -11.74
N ALA A 238 13.04 -11.64 -11.68
CA ALA A 238 12.66 -12.47 -12.82
C ALA A 238 11.16 -12.36 -13.16
N GLU A 239 10.32 -12.10 -12.17
CA GLU A 239 8.86 -11.92 -12.34
C GLU A 239 8.48 -10.45 -12.51
N LEU A 240 9.07 -9.55 -11.71
CA LEU A 240 8.80 -8.11 -11.69
C LEU A 240 10.07 -7.34 -12.02
N PHE A 241 10.14 -6.77 -13.21
CA PHE A 241 11.37 -6.26 -13.83
C PHE A 241 11.80 -4.89 -13.35
N ASN A 242 10.89 -4.13 -12.74
CA ASN A 242 11.17 -2.76 -12.33
C ASN A 242 12.13 -2.74 -11.14
N ASP A 243 13.20 -1.96 -11.30
CA ASP A 243 14.29 -1.82 -10.32
C ASP A 243 14.64 -0.36 -10.03
N ARG A 244 14.02 0.59 -10.73
CA ARG A 244 14.26 2.02 -10.60
C ARG A 244 12.97 2.84 -10.61
N ALA A 245 13.05 4.01 -9.97
CA ALA A 245 12.03 5.03 -10.07
C ALA A 245 12.62 6.44 -10.01
N LEU A 246 11.95 7.36 -10.69
CA LEU A 246 12.12 8.80 -10.54
C LEU A 246 10.91 9.34 -9.79
N ALA A 247 11.11 10.10 -8.73
CA ALA A 247 10.03 10.62 -7.90
C ALA A 247 10.08 12.14 -7.83
N ALA A 248 8.97 12.82 -8.15
CA ALA A 248 8.83 14.25 -8.14
C ALA A 248 7.66 14.69 -7.25
N GLN A 249 7.83 15.80 -6.56
CA GLN A 249 6.78 16.52 -5.86
C GLN A 249 6.45 17.77 -6.66
N VAL A 250 5.29 17.80 -7.30
CA VAL A 250 4.89 18.88 -8.21
C VAL A 250 3.82 19.73 -7.53
N PRO A 251 4.11 20.99 -7.18
CA PRO A 251 3.11 21.92 -6.67
C PRO A 251 1.95 22.09 -7.67
N VAL A 252 0.74 22.27 -7.17
CA VAL A 252 -0.44 22.52 -8.00
C VAL A 252 -1.16 23.77 -7.52
N ASP A 253 -1.97 24.35 -8.40
CA ASP A 253 -2.86 25.45 -8.04
C ASP A 253 -3.82 25.00 -6.92
N PRO A 254 -4.03 25.81 -5.87
CA PRO A 254 -4.93 25.47 -4.77
C PRO A 254 -6.37 25.17 -5.17
N SER A 255 -6.81 25.60 -6.35
CA SER A 255 -8.14 25.30 -6.91
C SER A 255 -8.20 24.01 -7.71
N SER A 256 -7.04 23.37 -7.98
CA SER A 256 -6.97 22.14 -8.79
C SER A 256 -7.80 21.00 -8.18
N ALA A 257 -8.39 20.18 -9.03
CA ALA A 257 -9.07 18.97 -8.60
C ALA A 257 -8.11 18.01 -7.86
N ILE A 258 -8.62 17.30 -6.86
CA ILE A 258 -7.89 16.26 -6.14
C ILE A 258 -8.49 14.92 -6.55
N ALA A 259 -7.76 14.16 -7.35
CA ALA A 259 -8.21 12.84 -7.81
C ALA A 259 -8.45 11.90 -6.62
N SER A 260 -9.58 11.19 -6.66
CA SER A 260 -9.98 10.24 -5.60
C SER A 260 -9.38 8.84 -5.77
N GLN A 261 -8.36 8.71 -6.59
CA GLN A 261 -7.75 7.44 -6.98
C GLN A 261 -6.27 7.63 -7.30
N THR A 262 -5.45 6.63 -7.05
CA THR A 262 -4.11 6.59 -7.63
C THR A 262 -4.25 6.40 -9.13
N ILE A 263 -3.52 7.17 -9.94
CA ILE A 263 -3.47 7.00 -11.39
C ILE A 263 -2.16 6.29 -11.73
N ALA A 264 -2.25 5.16 -12.42
CA ALA A 264 -1.12 4.38 -12.89
C ALA A 264 -1.14 4.39 -14.43
N THR A 265 -0.28 5.18 -15.06
CA THR A 265 -0.21 5.32 -16.51
C THR A 265 0.95 4.51 -17.08
N ALA A 266 0.66 3.55 -17.95
CA ALA A 266 1.68 2.73 -18.59
C ALA A 266 2.49 3.53 -19.61
N HIS A 267 3.81 3.27 -19.67
CA HIS A 267 4.69 3.76 -20.72
C HIS A 267 5.49 2.59 -21.35
N ARG A 268 6.39 2.87 -22.29
CA ARG A 268 7.06 1.83 -23.10
C ARG A 268 7.88 0.80 -22.31
N ALA A 269 8.31 1.12 -21.06
CA ALA A 269 9.15 0.23 -20.27
C ALA A 269 8.89 0.33 -18.76
N GLY A 270 7.62 0.54 -18.38
CA GLY A 270 7.19 0.71 -17.01
C GLY A 270 5.88 1.49 -16.90
N TRP A 271 5.73 2.27 -15.82
CA TRP A 271 4.52 3.04 -15.56
C TRP A 271 4.77 4.25 -14.66
N ILE A 272 3.86 5.21 -14.69
CA ILE A 272 3.90 6.42 -13.87
C ILE A 272 2.83 6.32 -12.80
N TRP A 273 3.19 6.55 -11.53
CA TRP A 273 2.20 6.83 -10.50
C TRP A 273 1.91 8.32 -10.43
N ASP A 274 0.68 8.66 -10.12
CA ASP A 274 0.23 10.03 -9.92
C ASP A 274 -0.75 10.06 -8.75
N ILE A 275 -0.35 10.70 -7.69
CA ILE A 275 -1.04 10.80 -6.40
C ILE A 275 -1.36 12.26 -6.13
N ALA A 276 -2.65 12.60 -6.14
CA ALA A 276 -3.12 13.96 -5.86
C ALA A 276 -3.26 14.19 -4.35
N LEU A 277 -2.55 15.18 -3.85
CA LEU A 277 -2.67 15.74 -2.50
C LEU A 277 -3.24 17.17 -2.58
N PRO A 278 -3.67 17.77 -1.44
CA PRO A 278 -4.30 19.08 -1.47
C PRO A 278 -3.48 20.20 -2.12
N ASP A 279 -2.15 20.22 -1.94
CA ASP A 279 -1.30 21.33 -2.39
C ASP A 279 -0.23 20.91 -3.42
N ARG A 280 -0.14 19.61 -3.71
CA ARG A 280 0.83 19.05 -4.66
C ARG A 280 0.38 17.71 -5.23
N ARG A 281 1.04 17.27 -6.28
CA ARG A 281 0.96 15.88 -6.76
C ARG A 281 2.28 15.18 -6.53
N GLY A 282 2.23 13.95 -6.03
CA GLY A 282 3.35 13.02 -6.00
C GLY A 282 3.35 12.22 -7.29
N ILE A 283 4.27 12.52 -8.20
CA ILE A 283 4.34 11.86 -9.50
C ILE A 283 5.68 11.15 -9.62
N GLY A 284 5.66 9.93 -10.16
CA GLY A 284 6.93 9.25 -10.38
C GLY A 284 6.85 8.20 -11.47
N CYS A 285 7.99 7.99 -12.11
CA CYS A 285 8.17 7.05 -13.21
C CYS A 285 8.90 5.81 -12.69
N VAL A 286 8.22 4.67 -12.69
CA VAL A 286 8.79 3.34 -12.39
C VAL A 286 9.22 2.70 -13.70
N TYR A 287 10.42 2.14 -13.74
CA TYR A 287 10.95 1.52 -14.95
C TYR A 287 11.94 0.40 -14.67
N ALA A 288 12.15 -0.43 -15.67
CA ALA A 288 13.16 -1.48 -15.65
C ALA A 288 14.42 -0.99 -16.39
N SER A 289 15.54 -0.86 -15.66
CA SER A 289 16.81 -0.32 -16.20
C SER A 289 17.36 -1.11 -17.39
N ARG A 290 17.00 -2.38 -17.53
CA ARG A 290 17.37 -3.21 -18.68
C ARG A 290 16.63 -2.87 -19.99
N PHE A 291 15.56 -2.05 -19.92
CA PHE A 291 14.74 -1.66 -21.07
C PHE A 291 14.67 -0.16 -21.30
N LEU A 292 15.16 0.66 -20.36
CA LEU A 292 15.06 2.11 -20.43
C LEU A 292 16.23 2.75 -19.71
N GLU A 293 16.89 3.70 -20.37
CA GLU A 293 17.94 4.50 -19.76
C GLU A 293 17.35 5.57 -18.82
N ASP A 294 18.13 6.00 -17.83
CA ASP A 294 17.69 6.98 -16.83
C ASP A 294 17.25 8.32 -17.46
N SER A 295 17.98 8.79 -18.49
CA SER A 295 17.63 10.03 -19.22
C SER A 295 16.30 9.94 -19.96
N GLU A 296 16.01 8.79 -20.57
CA GLU A 296 14.74 8.55 -21.25
C GLU A 296 13.57 8.49 -20.25
N ALA A 297 13.80 7.95 -19.04
CA ALA A 297 12.81 7.96 -17.96
C ALA A 297 12.55 9.39 -17.45
N GLU A 298 13.57 10.26 -17.41
CA GLU A 298 13.41 11.68 -17.07
C GLU A 298 12.57 12.43 -18.11
N GLU A 299 12.78 12.16 -19.40
CA GLU A 299 11.95 12.71 -20.48
C GLU A 299 10.49 12.27 -20.37
N ILE A 300 10.24 10.96 -20.18
CA ILE A 300 8.89 10.42 -20.00
C ILE A 300 8.18 11.07 -18.82
N LEU A 301 8.88 11.22 -17.68
CA LEU A 301 8.32 11.86 -16.49
C LEU A 301 8.00 13.34 -16.75
N SER A 302 8.90 14.07 -17.41
CA SER A 302 8.74 15.48 -17.75
C SER A 302 7.54 15.69 -18.68
N ASP A 303 7.42 14.89 -19.74
CA ASP A 303 6.32 14.94 -20.70
C ASP A 303 4.97 14.65 -20.02
N TYR A 304 4.95 13.65 -19.12
CA TYR A 304 3.76 13.35 -18.35
C TYR A 304 3.35 14.53 -17.46
N ILE A 305 4.29 15.10 -16.69
CA ILE A 305 4.02 16.26 -15.82
C ILE A 305 3.46 17.42 -16.65
N ALA A 306 4.10 17.76 -17.78
CA ALA A 306 3.63 18.83 -18.67
C ALA A 306 2.23 18.56 -19.22
N SER A 307 1.89 17.31 -19.49
CA SER A 307 0.56 16.93 -20.02
C SER A 307 -0.57 17.07 -18.99
N VAL A 308 -0.28 16.85 -17.69
CA VAL A 308 -1.29 16.86 -16.63
C VAL A 308 -1.27 18.12 -15.74
N ILE A 309 -0.18 18.89 -15.80
CA ILE A 309 0.01 20.17 -15.10
C ILE A 309 0.76 21.11 -16.06
N PRO A 310 0.07 21.74 -17.02
CA PRO A 310 0.73 22.52 -18.09
C PRO A 310 1.66 23.65 -17.60
N ASP A 311 1.34 24.25 -16.45
CA ASP A 311 2.12 25.34 -15.85
C ASP A 311 2.99 24.86 -14.68
N ALA A 312 3.33 23.56 -14.64
CA ALA A 312 4.17 23.03 -13.58
C ALA A 312 5.54 23.71 -13.58
N PRO A 313 6.04 24.11 -12.39
CA PRO A 313 7.43 24.55 -12.29
C PRO A 313 8.38 23.38 -12.61
N GLN A 314 9.57 23.72 -13.10
CA GLN A 314 10.59 22.71 -13.31
C GLN A 314 10.96 22.08 -11.95
N VAL A 315 10.83 20.75 -11.84
CA VAL A 315 11.16 19.99 -10.64
C VAL A 315 12.33 19.05 -10.92
N GLN A 316 13.18 18.87 -9.92
CA GLN A 316 14.28 17.90 -9.99
C GLN A 316 13.78 16.56 -9.41
N PRO A 317 13.61 15.51 -10.20
CA PRO A 317 13.16 14.22 -9.69
C PRO A 317 14.25 13.56 -8.84
N ARG A 318 13.84 12.91 -7.75
CA ARG A 318 14.72 12.06 -6.96
C ARG A 318 14.81 10.69 -7.60
N ARG A 319 16.03 10.25 -7.90
CA ARG A 319 16.29 8.90 -8.40
C ARG A 319 16.33 7.89 -7.26
N LEU A 320 15.60 6.79 -7.44
CA LEU A 320 15.51 5.68 -6.50
C LEU A 320 15.89 4.38 -7.21
N THR A 321 16.71 3.57 -6.55
CA THR A 321 17.03 2.21 -6.98
C THR A 321 16.61 1.27 -5.88
N PHE A 322 15.98 0.17 -6.22
CA PHE A 322 15.48 -0.79 -5.24
C PHE A 322 15.66 -2.24 -5.70
N PRO A 323 15.99 -3.15 -4.78
CA PRO A 323 15.94 -4.57 -5.05
C PRO A 323 14.49 -5.04 -5.05
N THR A 324 14.10 -5.86 -6.01
CA THR A 324 12.76 -6.46 -6.09
C THR A 324 12.76 -7.81 -5.41
N GLY A 325 12.06 -7.93 -4.27
CA GLY A 325 12.02 -9.17 -3.50
C GLY A 325 11.84 -8.95 -2.00
N HIS A 326 12.17 -9.97 -1.23
CA HIS A 326 11.96 -9.96 0.22
C HIS A 326 13.01 -10.79 0.96
N ARG A 327 13.07 -10.69 2.29
CA ARG A 327 13.93 -11.53 3.12
C ARG A 327 13.44 -12.97 3.12
N ALA A 328 14.38 -13.91 3.18
CA ALA A 328 14.07 -15.34 3.32
C ALA A 328 13.44 -15.65 4.70
N ARG A 329 13.82 -14.90 5.72
CA ARG A 329 13.20 -14.90 7.05
C ARG A 329 12.95 -13.46 7.47
N PHE A 330 11.73 -13.17 7.90
CA PHE A 330 11.29 -11.86 8.38
C PHE A 330 11.48 -11.72 9.89
N TRP A 331 11.33 -12.83 10.61
CA TRP A 331 11.54 -12.94 12.04
C TRP A 331 12.59 -14.02 12.32
N ASP A 332 13.71 -13.61 12.90
CA ASP A 332 14.77 -14.51 13.34
C ASP A 332 15.10 -14.24 14.80
N ARG A 333 15.07 -15.29 15.63
CA ARG A 333 15.27 -15.19 17.09
C ARG A 333 14.37 -14.11 17.71
N ASN A 334 14.96 -13.07 18.30
CA ASN A 334 14.24 -11.94 18.89
C ASN A 334 14.25 -10.67 18.01
N CYS A 335 14.48 -10.82 16.70
CA CYS A 335 14.50 -9.73 15.73
C CYS A 335 13.43 -9.93 14.65
N LEU A 336 12.55 -8.93 14.47
CA LEU A 336 11.52 -8.89 13.42
C LEU A 336 11.77 -7.73 12.48
N ALA A 337 11.85 -7.99 11.17
CA ALA A 337 11.95 -6.98 10.13
C ALA A 337 10.55 -6.50 9.69
N ILE A 338 10.36 -5.18 9.61
CA ILE A 338 9.12 -4.55 9.15
C ILE A 338 9.43 -3.43 8.14
N GLY A 339 8.60 -3.31 7.09
CA GLY A 339 8.78 -2.33 6.03
C GLY A 339 9.89 -2.72 5.06
N LEU A 340 10.69 -1.76 4.58
CA LEU A 340 11.73 -2.01 3.57
C LEU A 340 12.84 -2.97 4.04
N SER A 341 13.01 -3.17 5.34
CA SER A 341 13.95 -4.16 5.87
C SER A 341 13.45 -5.60 5.65
N SER A 342 12.14 -5.79 5.53
CA SER A 342 11.52 -7.10 5.23
C SER A 342 11.47 -7.40 3.74
N GLY A 343 11.34 -6.40 2.89
CA GLY A 343 11.26 -6.56 1.44
C GLY A 343 10.70 -5.33 0.75
N PHE A 344 10.79 -5.32 -0.58
CA PHE A 344 10.18 -4.32 -1.43
C PHE A 344 9.93 -4.88 -2.83
N VAL A 345 8.83 -4.48 -3.42
CA VAL A 345 8.52 -4.57 -4.84
C VAL A 345 7.99 -3.22 -5.29
N GLU A 346 7.96 -2.99 -6.59
CA GLU A 346 7.39 -1.77 -7.15
C GLU A 346 6.05 -1.37 -6.48
N PRO A 347 5.75 -0.05 -6.36
CA PRO A 347 4.61 0.43 -5.54
C PRO A 347 3.25 0.26 -6.20
N LEU A 348 3.13 -0.60 -7.22
CA LEU A 348 1.88 -0.95 -7.86
C LEU A 348 0.91 -1.53 -6.79
N GLU A 349 -0.32 -1.02 -6.78
CA GLU A 349 -1.34 -1.36 -5.78
C GLU A 349 -1.04 -0.95 -4.32
N ALA A 350 0.06 -0.20 -4.08
CA ALA A 350 0.37 0.42 -2.79
C ALA A 350 0.42 -0.57 -1.61
N SER A 351 1.09 -1.71 -1.77
CA SER A 351 1.14 -2.78 -0.75
C SER A 351 2.13 -2.51 0.40
N ALA A 352 3.01 -1.50 0.29
CA ALA A 352 4.08 -1.30 1.26
C ALA A 352 3.57 -1.00 2.69
N ILE A 353 2.64 -0.05 2.84
CA ILE A 353 2.12 0.32 4.17
C ILE A 353 1.23 -0.78 4.74
N VAL A 354 0.38 -1.42 3.95
CA VAL A 354 -0.48 -2.51 4.45
C VAL A 354 0.35 -3.70 4.93
N LEU A 355 1.51 -4.00 4.33
CA LEU A 355 2.42 -5.02 4.86
C LEU A 355 2.97 -4.66 6.24
N ILE A 356 3.23 -3.37 6.52
CA ILE A 356 3.59 -2.90 7.86
C ILE A 356 2.43 -3.15 8.83
N GLU A 357 1.21 -2.76 8.48
CA GLU A 357 0.00 -2.98 9.27
C GLU A 357 -0.22 -4.47 9.58
N LEU A 358 -0.15 -5.32 8.56
CA LEU A 358 -0.31 -6.77 8.69
C LEU A 358 0.81 -7.40 9.53
N SER A 359 2.05 -6.90 9.45
CA SER A 359 3.15 -7.36 10.29
C SER A 359 2.91 -7.03 11.76
N LEU A 360 2.44 -5.82 12.03
CA LEU A 360 2.13 -5.36 13.38
C LEU A 360 0.92 -6.09 13.97
N ASN A 361 -0.13 -6.33 13.18
CA ASN A 361 -1.28 -7.10 13.61
C ASN A 361 -0.87 -8.54 13.95
N ALA A 362 -0.11 -9.21 13.08
CA ALA A 362 0.36 -10.56 13.33
C ALA A 362 1.28 -10.66 14.57
N LEU A 363 2.12 -9.64 14.81
CA LEU A 363 2.94 -9.57 16.04
C LEU A 363 2.07 -9.36 17.28
N ILE A 364 1.13 -8.43 17.24
CA ILE A 364 0.26 -8.06 18.37
C ILE A 364 -0.62 -9.24 18.78
N ASP A 365 -1.30 -9.86 17.81
CA ASP A 365 -2.20 -11.00 18.06
C ASP A 365 -1.48 -12.23 18.58
N ASN A 366 -0.18 -12.31 18.35
CA ASN A 366 0.67 -13.43 18.75
C ASN A 366 1.91 -12.97 19.53
N PHE A 367 1.77 -11.92 20.33
CA PHE A 367 2.91 -11.32 21.02
C PHE A 367 3.59 -12.33 21.98
N PRO A 368 4.93 -12.49 21.88
CA PRO A 368 5.65 -13.43 22.73
C PRO A 368 5.64 -12.96 24.18
N SER A 369 4.99 -13.72 25.07
CA SER A 369 5.03 -13.43 26.50
C SER A 369 6.43 -13.67 27.10
N ASN A 370 7.22 -14.53 26.48
CA ASN A 370 8.58 -14.87 26.87
C ASN A 370 9.41 -15.36 25.69
N THR A 371 10.73 -15.42 25.89
CA THR A 371 11.68 -15.78 24.83
C THR A 371 11.58 -17.25 24.38
N THR A 372 11.10 -18.16 25.22
CA THR A 372 11.05 -19.61 24.91
C THR A 372 10.13 -19.95 23.74
N LYS A 373 9.07 -19.15 23.51
CA LYS A 373 8.08 -19.39 22.45
C LYS A 373 8.40 -18.66 21.15
N MET A 374 9.39 -17.77 21.17
CA MET A 374 9.76 -16.98 19.96
C MET A 374 10.08 -17.82 18.73
N PRO A 375 10.83 -18.93 18.80
CA PRO A 375 11.12 -19.71 17.61
C PRO A 375 9.85 -20.23 16.89
N LEU A 376 8.87 -20.73 17.66
CA LEU A 376 7.61 -21.23 17.11
C LEU A 376 6.77 -20.10 16.49
N LEU A 377 6.75 -18.93 17.14
CA LEU A 377 6.04 -17.76 16.63
C LEU A 377 6.72 -17.20 15.37
N ALA A 378 8.06 -17.19 15.36
CA ALA A 378 8.85 -16.79 14.21
C ALA A 378 8.61 -17.70 13.00
N ASP A 379 8.60 -19.01 13.18
CA ASP A 379 8.36 -19.96 12.08
C ASP A 379 6.95 -19.78 11.50
N ARG A 380 5.93 -19.61 12.34
CA ARG A 380 4.56 -19.31 11.90
C ARG A 380 4.46 -17.98 11.17
N PHE A 381 5.08 -16.93 11.69
CA PHE A 381 5.12 -15.61 11.05
C PHE A 381 5.82 -15.68 9.70
N ASN A 382 6.98 -16.33 9.62
CA ASN A 382 7.76 -16.46 8.40
C ASN A 382 6.96 -17.21 7.31
N ALA A 383 6.29 -18.30 7.66
CA ALA A 383 5.45 -19.05 6.73
C ALA A 383 4.29 -18.20 6.17
N LEU A 384 3.58 -17.47 7.04
CA LEU A 384 2.49 -16.58 6.63
C LEU A 384 2.99 -15.46 5.72
N PHE A 385 4.10 -14.79 6.07
CA PHE A 385 4.60 -13.67 5.30
C PHE A 385 5.26 -14.09 3.98
N ALA A 386 5.90 -15.26 3.91
CA ALA A 386 6.35 -15.82 2.64
C ALA A 386 5.17 -15.99 1.66
N GLN A 387 4.04 -16.53 2.12
CA GLN A 387 2.83 -16.65 1.30
C GLN A 387 2.26 -15.28 0.90
N ARG A 388 2.21 -14.29 1.81
CA ARG A 388 1.75 -12.93 1.50
C ARG A 388 2.59 -12.28 0.40
N TRP A 389 3.92 -12.40 0.47
CA TRP A 389 4.82 -11.90 -0.56
C TRP A 389 4.61 -12.59 -1.91
N GLU A 390 4.42 -13.90 -1.94
CA GLU A 390 4.08 -14.62 -3.16
C GLU A 390 2.77 -14.11 -3.78
N ARG A 391 1.72 -13.89 -2.97
CA ARG A 391 0.44 -13.34 -3.44
C ARG A 391 0.58 -11.93 -4.01
N ILE A 392 1.45 -11.09 -3.44
CA ILE A 392 1.72 -9.76 -3.97
C ILE A 392 2.40 -9.87 -5.33
N VAL A 393 3.47 -10.66 -5.44
CA VAL A 393 4.18 -10.86 -6.72
C VAL A 393 3.23 -11.39 -7.80
N GLU A 394 2.41 -12.41 -7.49
CA GLU A 394 1.42 -12.95 -8.40
C GLU A 394 0.40 -11.89 -8.86
N PHE A 395 -0.13 -11.13 -7.92
CA PHE A 395 -1.15 -10.12 -8.23
C PHE A 395 -0.59 -8.96 -9.04
N LEU A 396 0.60 -8.47 -8.71
CA LEU A 396 1.27 -7.46 -9.51
C LEU A 396 1.58 -7.99 -10.91
N LYS A 397 2.08 -9.22 -11.02
CA LYS A 397 2.37 -9.86 -12.31
C LYS A 397 1.13 -9.99 -13.19
N LEU A 398 -0.05 -10.20 -12.61
CA LEU A 398 -1.31 -10.28 -13.36
C LEU A 398 -1.60 -9.02 -14.20
N HIS A 399 -1.19 -7.84 -13.73
CA HIS A 399 -1.33 -6.58 -14.48
C HIS A 399 -0.48 -6.54 -15.76
N TYR A 400 0.54 -7.38 -15.86
CA TYR A 400 1.49 -7.39 -16.99
C TYR A 400 1.22 -8.51 -17.99
N VAL A 401 0.90 -9.71 -17.51
CA VAL A 401 0.85 -10.93 -18.35
C VAL A 401 -0.25 -10.91 -19.41
N LEU A 402 -1.30 -10.14 -19.21
CA LEU A 402 -2.43 -10.01 -20.13
C LEU A 402 -2.34 -8.77 -21.04
N SER A 403 -1.26 -8.00 -20.94
CA SER A 403 -1.05 -6.83 -21.78
C SER A 403 -0.90 -7.23 -23.25
N GLU A 404 -1.52 -6.47 -24.15
CA GLU A 404 -1.42 -6.64 -25.60
C GLU A 404 -0.40 -5.66 -26.22
N ARG A 405 0.28 -4.86 -25.40
CA ARG A 405 1.27 -3.86 -25.83
C ARG A 405 2.44 -4.50 -26.55
N SER A 406 2.99 -3.80 -27.55
CA SER A 406 4.01 -4.35 -28.48
C SER A 406 5.45 -3.99 -28.10
N GLU A 407 5.68 -3.13 -27.13
CA GLU A 407 7.04 -2.76 -26.73
C GLU A 407 7.77 -3.93 -26.05
N PRO A 408 9.11 -4.02 -26.19
CA PRO A 408 9.90 -5.16 -25.69
C PRO A 408 9.70 -5.49 -24.22
N TYR A 409 9.55 -4.47 -23.37
CA TYR A 409 9.27 -4.63 -21.94
C TYR A 409 7.97 -5.41 -21.70
N TRP A 410 6.88 -5.00 -22.34
CA TRP A 410 5.57 -5.63 -22.21
C TRP A 410 5.54 -7.03 -22.84
N GLN A 411 6.27 -7.24 -23.95
CA GLN A 411 6.43 -8.55 -24.54
C GLN A 411 7.18 -9.51 -23.61
N ALA A 412 8.25 -9.05 -22.98
CA ALA A 412 9.02 -9.86 -22.02
C ALA A 412 8.19 -10.28 -20.81
N HIS A 413 7.24 -9.44 -20.35
CA HIS A 413 6.33 -9.82 -19.27
C HIS A 413 5.34 -10.92 -19.65
N ARG A 414 5.09 -11.16 -20.94
CA ARG A 414 4.22 -12.23 -21.44
C ARG A 414 4.97 -13.55 -21.67
N ASP A 415 6.28 -13.59 -21.49
CA ASP A 415 7.04 -14.82 -21.54
C ASP A 415 6.62 -15.72 -20.36
N PRO A 416 6.07 -16.93 -20.62
CA PRO A 416 5.65 -17.86 -19.58
C PRO A 416 6.76 -18.21 -18.57
N ALA A 417 8.03 -18.16 -18.98
CA ALA A 417 9.16 -18.40 -18.09
C ALA A 417 9.27 -17.36 -16.94
N THR A 418 8.60 -16.21 -17.07
CA THR A 418 8.57 -15.15 -16.05
C THR A 418 7.34 -15.20 -15.15
N PHE A 419 6.45 -16.18 -15.34
CA PHE A 419 5.24 -16.28 -14.55
C PHE A 419 5.50 -16.99 -13.23
N PRO A 420 4.99 -16.50 -12.10
CA PRO A 420 4.85 -17.33 -10.92
C PRO A 420 4.06 -18.60 -11.27
N GLU A 421 4.56 -19.76 -10.85
CA GLU A 421 3.98 -21.07 -11.22
C GLU A 421 2.47 -21.15 -10.94
N ARG A 422 2.06 -20.69 -9.77
CA ARG A 422 0.65 -20.68 -9.39
C ARG A 422 -0.17 -19.76 -10.30
N LEU A 423 0.33 -18.57 -10.63
CA LEU A 423 -0.38 -17.65 -11.53
C LEU A 423 -0.57 -18.28 -12.91
N ALA A 424 0.44 -18.97 -13.44
CA ALA A 424 0.33 -19.69 -14.71
C ALA A 424 -0.81 -20.71 -14.69
N GLY A 425 -0.91 -21.51 -13.63
CA GLY A 425 -2.02 -22.46 -13.43
C GLY A 425 -3.40 -21.78 -13.31
N LEU A 426 -3.48 -20.67 -12.58
CA LEU A 426 -4.72 -19.90 -12.44
C LEU A 426 -5.18 -19.29 -13.76
N LEU A 427 -4.27 -18.76 -14.58
CA LEU A 427 -4.60 -18.21 -15.90
C LEU A 427 -5.19 -19.26 -16.84
N GLU A 428 -4.70 -20.51 -16.80
CA GLU A 428 -5.31 -21.62 -17.54
C GLU A 428 -6.69 -21.95 -17.00
N LEU A 429 -6.84 -22.06 -15.68
CA LEU A 429 -8.11 -22.36 -15.04
C LEU A 429 -9.17 -21.29 -15.34
N TRP A 430 -8.79 -20.02 -15.32
CA TRP A 430 -9.71 -18.90 -15.56
C TRP A 430 -10.20 -18.75 -16.99
N LYS A 431 -9.66 -19.51 -17.93
CA LYS A 431 -10.27 -19.65 -19.27
C LYS A 431 -11.60 -20.41 -19.22
N GLU A 432 -11.78 -21.27 -18.23
CA GLU A 432 -12.97 -22.13 -18.08
C GLU A 432 -13.89 -21.68 -16.94
N GLN A 433 -13.38 -20.99 -15.93
CA GLN A 433 -14.16 -20.48 -14.79
C GLN A 433 -13.63 -19.13 -14.28
N PRO A 434 -14.47 -18.28 -13.68
CA PRO A 434 -14.02 -16.98 -13.16
C PRO A 434 -13.11 -17.14 -11.94
N PRO A 435 -12.20 -16.16 -11.69
CA PRO A 435 -11.52 -16.06 -10.41
C PRO A 435 -12.50 -16.12 -9.24
N SER A 436 -12.22 -16.95 -8.26
CA SER A 436 -13.12 -17.24 -7.15
C SER A 436 -12.39 -17.38 -5.81
N ALA A 437 -13.16 -17.44 -4.71
CA ALA A 437 -12.58 -17.67 -3.38
C ALA A 437 -11.89 -19.06 -3.26
N TYR A 438 -12.22 -20.01 -4.10
CA TYR A 438 -11.56 -21.33 -4.10
C TYR A 438 -10.11 -21.26 -4.60
N ASP A 439 -9.78 -20.22 -5.37
CA ASP A 439 -8.40 -19.97 -5.82
C ASP A 439 -7.53 -19.35 -4.72
N LEU A 440 -8.15 -18.92 -3.62
CA LEU A 440 -7.56 -18.14 -2.55
C LEU A 440 -7.88 -18.77 -1.19
N PRO A 441 -7.19 -19.86 -0.81
CA PRO A 441 -7.57 -20.70 0.32
C PRO A 441 -7.17 -20.16 1.70
N LEU A 442 -6.44 -19.05 1.77
CA LEU A 442 -6.06 -18.46 3.06
C LEU A 442 -7.26 -17.77 3.70
N ALA A 443 -7.37 -17.87 5.02
CA ALA A 443 -8.42 -17.18 5.78
C ALA A 443 -8.36 -15.65 5.61
N GLU A 444 -7.15 -15.12 5.45
CA GLU A 444 -6.87 -13.70 5.23
C GLU A 444 -5.96 -13.52 4.02
N GLU A 445 -6.55 -13.52 2.85
CA GLU A 445 -5.83 -13.20 1.61
C GLU A 445 -5.55 -11.69 1.52
N ILE A 446 -4.38 -11.36 1.01
CA ILE A 446 -3.98 -9.95 0.83
C ILE A 446 -4.79 -9.27 -0.27
N PHE A 447 -5.10 -10.00 -1.35
CA PHE A 447 -6.01 -9.57 -2.41
C PHE A 447 -7.16 -10.57 -2.52
N PRO A 448 -8.42 -10.14 -2.31
CA PRO A 448 -9.58 -11.02 -2.45
C PRO A 448 -9.85 -11.36 -3.93
N ALA A 449 -10.64 -12.41 -4.18
CA ALA A 449 -11.04 -12.83 -5.53
C ALA A 449 -11.61 -11.69 -6.39
N ALA A 450 -12.31 -10.74 -5.75
CA ALA A 450 -12.81 -9.53 -6.40
C ALA A 450 -11.70 -8.71 -7.09
N SER A 451 -10.55 -8.55 -6.44
CA SER A 451 -9.40 -7.84 -7.01
C SER A 451 -8.90 -8.52 -8.27
N TYR A 452 -8.74 -9.85 -8.23
CA TYR A 452 -8.37 -10.64 -9.41
C TYR A 452 -9.40 -10.51 -10.55
N GLN A 453 -10.71 -10.49 -10.24
CA GLN A 453 -11.76 -10.29 -11.24
C GLN A 453 -11.67 -8.90 -11.89
N TYR A 454 -11.47 -7.84 -11.11
CA TYR A 454 -11.35 -6.47 -11.64
C TYR A 454 -10.17 -6.34 -12.59
N VAL A 455 -9.00 -6.87 -12.26
CA VAL A 455 -7.81 -6.81 -13.12
C VAL A 455 -7.95 -7.76 -14.31
N TYR A 456 -8.23 -9.04 -14.08
CA TYR A 456 -8.28 -10.07 -15.11
C TYR A 456 -9.21 -9.70 -16.26
N TYR A 457 -10.48 -9.36 -15.97
CA TYR A 457 -11.44 -9.06 -17.03
C TYR A 457 -11.16 -7.74 -17.75
N ARG A 458 -10.55 -6.78 -17.09
CA ARG A 458 -10.22 -5.50 -17.73
C ARG A 458 -8.95 -5.53 -18.56
N MET A 459 -8.01 -6.39 -18.19
CA MET A 459 -6.82 -6.68 -18.99
C MET A 459 -7.07 -7.61 -20.18
N GLY A 460 -8.31 -8.01 -20.42
CA GLY A 460 -8.69 -8.84 -21.57
C GLY A 460 -8.73 -10.32 -21.29
N GLY A 461 -8.72 -10.72 -20.03
CA GLY A 461 -8.86 -12.12 -19.62
C GLY A 461 -10.10 -12.77 -20.22
N ALA A 462 -9.94 -14.01 -20.68
CA ALA A 462 -10.99 -14.78 -21.33
C ALA A 462 -12.18 -14.96 -20.36
N ALA A 463 -13.38 -14.82 -20.88
CA ALA A 463 -14.55 -15.25 -20.14
C ALA A 463 -14.94 -16.64 -20.62
N PRO A 464 -15.26 -17.58 -19.70
CA PRO A 464 -15.63 -18.96 -20.06
C PRO A 464 -16.72 -19.03 -21.13
N ARG A 465 -16.65 -20.04 -21.98
CA ARG A 465 -17.58 -20.19 -23.14
C ARG A 465 -18.99 -20.58 -22.76
N ALA A 466 -19.15 -21.34 -21.67
CA ALA A 466 -20.45 -21.82 -21.18
C ALA A 466 -20.84 -21.07 -19.90
N PHE A 467 -21.66 -20.03 -20.03
CA PHE A 467 -22.23 -19.35 -18.89
C PHE A 467 -23.71 -19.69 -18.69
N PRO A 468 -24.18 -19.73 -17.43
CA PRO A 468 -25.61 -19.69 -17.18
C PRO A 468 -26.20 -18.41 -17.81
N THR A 469 -27.46 -18.49 -18.22
CA THR A 469 -28.22 -17.31 -18.67
C THR A 469 -28.13 -16.19 -17.62
N ALA A 470 -28.01 -14.94 -18.05
CA ALA A 470 -27.98 -13.80 -17.15
C ALA A 470 -29.15 -13.84 -16.16
N ALA A 471 -28.85 -13.87 -14.86
CA ALA A 471 -29.86 -14.00 -13.83
C ALA A 471 -30.59 -12.66 -13.64
N PRO A 472 -31.93 -12.61 -13.75
CA PRO A 472 -32.70 -11.35 -13.56
C PRO A 472 -32.41 -10.68 -12.21
N ALA A 473 -32.24 -11.46 -11.14
CA ALA A 473 -31.89 -10.92 -9.82
C ALA A 473 -30.53 -10.20 -9.81
N MET A 474 -29.52 -10.70 -10.55
CA MET A 474 -28.21 -10.06 -10.66
C MET A 474 -28.30 -8.78 -11.49
N MET A 475 -29.09 -8.78 -12.57
CA MET A 475 -29.34 -7.57 -13.36
C MET A 475 -30.00 -6.48 -12.52
N ALA A 476 -30.96 -6.83 -11.67
CA ALA A 476 -31.58 -5.90 -10.73
C ALA A 476 -30.58 -5.33 -9.70
N GLN A 477 -29.58 -6.11 -9.26
CA GLN A 477 -28.50 -5.60 -8.42
C GLN A 477 -27.63 -4.57 -9.17
N PHE A 478 -27.32 -4.80 -10.44
CA PHE A 478 -26.59 -3.84 -11.26
C PHE A 478 -27.36 -2.52 -11.45
N ASP A 479 -28.69 -2.60 -11.60
CA ASP A 479 -29.53 -1.40 -11.65
C ASP A 479 -29.51 -0.64 -10.32
N GLN A 480 -29.51 -1.35 -9.18
CA GLN A 480 -29.35 -0.75 -7.86
C GLN A 480 -27.97 -0.07 -7.71
N VAL A 481 -26.88 -0.71 -8.17
CA VAL A 481 -25.53 -0.10 -8.20
C VAL A 481 -25.55 1.20 -9.01
N ALA A 482 -26.15 1.18 -10.20
CA ALA A 482 -26.26 2.36 -11.06
C ALA A 482 -27.10 3.47 -10.42
N GLN A 483 -28.23 3.13 -9.79
CA GLN A 483 -29.08 4.09 -9.08
C GLN A 483 -28.34 4.71 -7.89
N ARG A 484 -27.68 3.88 -7.08
CA ARG A 484 -26.83 4.37 -5.97
C ARG A 484 -25.73 5.30 -6.47
N GLY A 485 -25.08 4.96 -7.59
CA GLY A 485 -24.09 5.82 -8.22
C GLY A 485 -24.65 7.22 -8.53
N ARG A 486 -25.80 7.29 -9.19
CA ARG A 486 -26.46 8.58 -9.47
C ARG A 486 -26.78 9.38 -8.21
N SER A 487 -27.31 8.73 -7.18
CA SER A 487 -27.60 9.39 -5.90
C SER A 487 -26.33 9.93 -5.22
N LEU A 488 -25.23 9.17 -5.25
CA LEU A 488 -23.95 9.60 -4.66
C LEU A 488 -23.30 10.74 -5.44
N LEU A 489 -23.40 10.73 -6.78
CA LEU A 489 -22.90 11.83 -7.62
C LEU A 489 -23.52 13.20 -7.29
N SER A 490 -24.78 13.21 -6.85
CA SER A 490 -25.47 14.43 -6.46
C SER A 490 -25.31 14.80 -4.98
N ALA A 491 -24.92 13.83 -4.12
CA ALA A 491 -24.91 14.02 -2.67
C ALA A 491 -23.50 14.26 -2.10
N LEU A 492 -22.45 13.77 -2.76
CA LEU A 492 -21.09 13.87 -2.23
C LEU A 492 -20.37 15.12 -2.76
N PRO A 493 -19.58 15.80 -1.91
CA PRO A 493 -18.73 16.91 -2.36
C PRO A 493 -17.55 16.39 -3.19
N THR A 494 -16.91 17.25 -3.98
CA THR A 494 -15.60 16.94 -4.55
C THR A 494 -14.57 16.82 -3.42
N ASN A 495 -13.47 16.07 -3.66
CA ASN A 495 -12.36 16.01 -2.72
C ASN A 495 -11.87 17.44 -2.39
N ARG A 496 -11.69 18.30 -3.40
CA ARG A 496 -11.28 19.69 -3.20
C ARG A 496 -12.23 20.42 -2.24
N ALA A 497 -13.53 20.43 -2.50
CA ALA A 497 -14.50 21.10 -1.64
C ALA A 497 -14.53 20.54 -0.20
N TYR A 498 -14.31 19.23 -0.04
CA TYR A 498 -14.22 18.61 1.29
C TYR A 498 -13.02 19.14 2.08
N PHE A 499 -11.84 19.19 1.46
CA PHE A 499 -10.60 19.61 2.13
C PHE A 499 -10.55 21.12 2.37
N ASP A 500 -11.05 21.94 1.45
CA ASP A 500 -11.13 23.38 1.63
C ASP A 500 -12.05 23.74 2.81
N ALA A 501 -13.19 23.08 2.91
CA ALA A 501 -14.09 23.24 4.05
C ALA A 501 -13.46 22.74 5.37
N LEU A 502 -12.70 21.63 5.35
CA LEU A 502 -11.99 21.10 6.53
C LEU A 502 -10.93 22.08 7.03
N ARG A 503 -10.12 22.65 6.13
CA ARG A 503 -9.10 23.66 6.42
C ARG A 503 -9.73 24.96 6.98
N GLY A 504 -10.82 25.41 6.36
CA GLY A 504 -11.54 26.60 6.83
C GLY A 504 -12.12 26.45 8.25
N ASP A 505 -12.61 25.25 8.61
CA ASP A 505 -13.06 24.99 9.98
C ASP A 505 -11.90 24.95 10.98
N ALA A 506 -10.77 24.37 10.60
CA ALA A 506 -9.58 24.35 11.46
C ALA A 506 -9.07 25.78 11.74
N GLN A 507 -9.03 26.62 10.72
CA GLN A 507 -8.63 28.01 10.85
C GLN A 507 -9.56 28.82 11.77
N ARG A 508 -10.89 28.70 11.59
CA ARG A 508 -11.88 29.35 12.45
C ARG A 508 -11.77 28.94 13.92
N ARG A 509 -11.44 27.68 14.19
CA ARG A 509 -11.21 27.20 15.57
C ARG A 509 -9.98 27.84 16.20
N LEU A 510 -8.91 28.04 15.45
CA LEU A 510 -7.70 28.73 15.94
C LEU A 510 -7.96 30.20 16.20
N GLU A 511 -8.67 30.89 15.32
CA GLU A 511 -9.04 32.30 15.48
C GLU A 511 -10.04 32.53 16.64
N GLY A 512 -10.94 31.57 16.89
CA GLY A 512 -11.90 31.64 18.01
C GLY A 512 -11.32 31.25 19.37
N GLN A 513 -10.07 30.76 19.44
CA GLN A 513 -9.34 30.44 20.67
C GLN A 513 -8.28 31.50 21.02
N ALA A 514 -8.01 32.45 20.13
CA ALA A 514 -7.11 33.59 20.32
C ALA A 514 -7.89 34.82 20.83
#